data_39cffdf57d031fef48ea2208097518c8
#
_entry.id   39cffdf57d031fef48ea2208097518c8
#
_cell.length_a   1.000
_cell.length_b   1.000
_cell.length_c   1.000
_cell.angle_alpha   90.00
_cell.angle_beta   90.00
_cell.angle_gamma   90.00
#
_symmetry.space_group_name_H-M   'P 1'
#
loop_
_entity.id
_entity.type
_entity.pdbx_description
1 polymer ?
#
loop_
_entity_poly.entity_id
_entity_poly.type
_entity_poly.pdbx_seq_one_letter_code
_entity_poly.pdbx_strand_id
1 'polypeptide(L)'
;MTTNLSNRHRDTLERIFSHPSSGNIEWRQVRSLLEALGAVTEDHAGNLTVTLGGETEVLRRPHGKDVDQQMIVDLRRMLARAGFAAAGR
;
A
#
# COMPACT_ATOMS: atom_id res chain seq x y z
N MET A 1 18.02 9.40 -3.77
CA MET A 1 18.26 8.36 -2.84
C MET A 1 17.15 7.35 -2.80
N THR A 2 17.52 6.15 -2.87
CA THR A 2 16.55 5.09 -2.94
C THR A 2 16.01 4.72 -1.57
N THR A 3 14.75 4.38 -1.54
CA THR A 3 14.17 3.85 -0.34
C THR A 3 14.65 2.42 -0.15
N ASN A 4 15.11 2.11 1.05
CA ASN A 4 15.57 0.76 1.35
C ASN A 4 14.40 -0.13 1.72
N LEU A 5 13.76 -0.66 0.71
CA LEU A 5 12.66 -1.60 0.92
C LEU A 5 13.21 -3.01 1.02
N SER A 6 12.65 -3.78 1.95
CA SER A 6 12.96 -5.19 2.01
C SER A 6 12.40 -5.88 0.77
N ASN A 7 12.87 -7.09 0.51
CA ASN A 7 12.35 -7.86 -0.61
C ASN A 7 10.85 -8.09 -0.47
N ARG A 8 10.39 -8.26 0.75
CA ARG A 8 8.97 -8.46 1.02
C ARG A 8 8.16 -7.23 0.64
N HIS A 9 8.65 -6.05 1.01
CA HIS A 9 7.96 -4.80 0.68
C HIS A 9 7.95 -4.56 -0.81
N ARG A 10 9.06 -4.84 -1.46
CA ARG A 10 9.18 -4.68 -2.90
C ARG A 10 8.20 -5.60 -3.63
N ASP A 11 8.09 -6.84 -3.15
CA ASP A 11 7.15 -7.79 -3.72
C ASP A 11 5.71 -7.31 -3.59
N THR A 12 5.35 -6.78 -2.41
CA THR A 12 4.02 -6.26 -2.20
C THR A 12 3.73 -5.10 -3.15
N LEU A 13 4.69 -4.20 -3.31
CA LEU A 13 4.54 -3.07 -4.20
C LEU A 13 4.30 -3.53 -5.64
N GLU A 14 5.07 -4.51 -6.09
CA GLU A 14 4.92 -5.02 -7.44
C GLU A 14 3.55 -5.67 -7.64
N ARG A 15 3.08 -6.40 -6.65
CA ARG A 15 1.76 -7.01 -6.75
C ARG A 15 0.65 -5.99 -6.86
N ILE A 16 0.78 -4.88 -6.12
CA ILE A 16 -0.22 -3.82 -6.18
C ILE A 16 -0.32 -3.26 -7.58
N PHE A 17 0.80 -3.14 -8.27
CA PHE A 17 0.82 -2.56 -9.61
C PHE A 17 0.67 -3.57 -10.73
N SER A 18 0.52 -4.86 -10.41
CA SER A 18 0.35 -5.89 -11.43
C SER A 18 -1.02 -5.81 -12.09
N HIS A 19 -1.07 -6.15 -13.38
CA HIS A 19 -2.30 -6.22 -14.14
C HIS A 19 -2.35 -7.53 -14.92
N PRO A 20 -3.34 -8.35 -14.69
CA PRO A 20 -4.28 -8.27 -13.58
C PRO A 20 -3.58 -8.54 -12.27
N SER A 21 -4.23 -8.18 -11.18
CA SER A 21 -3.68 -8.51 -9.88
C SER A 21 -3.51 -10.00 -9.78
N SER A 22 -2.33 -10.43 -9.40
CA SER A 22 -2.07 -11.85 -9.29
C SER A 22 -2.00 -12.24 -7.83
N GLY A 23 -2.91 -13.10 -7.43
CA GLY A 23 -2.94 -13.57 -6.07
C GLY A 23 -3.56 -12.56 -5.12
N ASN A 24 -3.62 -12.95 -3.89
CA ASN A 24 -4.22 -12.12 -2.85
C ASN A 24 -3.15 -11.30 -2.17
N ILE A 25 -3.51 -10.07 -1.85
CA ILE A 25 -2.63 -9.18 -1.10
C ILE A 25 -3.28 -8.99 0.26
N GLU A 26 -2.54 -9.28 1.31
CA GLU A 26 -3.07 -9.21 2.66
C GLU A 26 -2.95 -7.80 3.22
N TRP A 27 -3.94 -7.46 4.03
CA TRP A 27 -3.97 -6.15 4.69
C TRP A 27 -2.69 -5.88 5.47
N ARG A 28 -2.17 -6.88 6.17
CA ARG A 28 -0.94 -6.68 6.95
C ARG A 28 0.26 -6.41 6.06
N GLN A 29 0.26 -6.98 4.85
CA GLN A 29 1.35 -6.71 3.91
C GLN A 29 1.30 -5.28 3.43
N VAL A 30 0.09 -4.78 3.14
CA VAL A 30 -0.10 -3.40 2.75
C VAL A 30 0.33 -2.47 3.87
N ARG A 31 -0.11 -2.77 5.09
CA ARG A 31 0.25 -1.94 6.24
C ARG A 31 1.76 -1.88 6.42
N SER A 32 2.42 -3.03 6.34
CA SER A 32 3.86 -3.09 6.50
C SER A 32 4.58 -2.26 5.45
N LEU A 33 4.13 -2.36 4.20
CA LEU A 33 4.70 -1.58 3.12
C LEU A 33 4.54 -0.08 3.37
N LEU A 34 3.33 0.34 3.74
CA LEU A 34 3.05 1.75 3.94
C LEU A 34 3.85 2.30 5.12
N GLU A 35 4.05 1.50 6.15
CA GLU A 35 4.88 1.92 7.28
C GLU A 35 6.33 2.13 6.86
N ALA A 36 6.78 1.37 5.89
CA ALA A 36 8.14 1.52 5.37
C ALA A 36 8.29 2.76 4.50
N LEU A 37 7.21 3.20 3.86
CA LEU A 37 7.26 4.31 2.92
C LEU A 37 6.89 5.64 3.52
N GLY A 38 6.11 5.66 4.59
CA GLY A 38 5.62 6.90 5.15
C GLY A 38 5.14 6.73 6.58
N ALA A 39 4.25 7.62 7.00
CA ALA A 39 3.71 7.59 8.35
C ALA A 39 2.34 6.92 8.35
N VAL A 40 2.13 6.01 9.28
CA VAL A 40 0.88 5.26 9.37
C VAL A 40 0.42 5.28 10.81
N THR A 41 -0.85 5.65 11.02
CA THR A 41 -1.47 5.54 12.33
C THR A 41 -2.75 4.72 12.19
N GLU A 42 -3.12 4.05 13.24
CA GLU A 42 -4.26 3.16 13.24
C GLU A 42 -5.28 3.63 14.27
N ASP A 43 -6.57 3.66 13.88
CA ASP A 43 -7.60 4.06 14.82
C ASP A 43 -8.18 2.83 15.53
N HIS A 44 -9.22 3.05 16.34
CA HIS A 44 -9.81 1.99 17.15
C HIS A 44 -10.44 0.89 16.31
N ALA A 45 -10.90 1.25 15.13
CA ALA A 45 -11.56 0.29 14.25
C ALA A 45 -10.58 -0.44 13.35
N GLY A 46 -9.30 -0.09 13.43
CA GLY A 46 -8.29 -0.72 12.59
C GLY A 46 -8.09 -0.04 11.26
N ASN A 47 -8.73 1.10 11.04
CA ASN A 47 -8.50 1.87 9.81
C ASN A 47 -7.17 2.59 9.91
N LEU A 48 -6.50 2.76 8.78
CA LEU A 48 -5.20 3.40 8.75
C LEU A 48 -5.29 4.80 8.20
N THR A 49 -4.62 5.72 8.84
CA THR A 49 -4.37 7.05 8.29
C THR A 49 -2.93 7.05 7.81
N VAL A 50 -2.76 7.24 6.51
CA VAL A 50 -1.47 7.09 5.86
C VAL A 50 -1.04 8.40 5.26
N THR A 51 0.17 8.83 5.57
CA THR A 51 0.74 10.04 4.98
C THR A 51 1.95 9.66 4.14
N LEU A 52 1.85 9.89 2.85
CA LEU A 52 2.92 9.64 1.89
C LEU A 52 3.12 10.88 1.04
N GLY A 53 4.37 11.32 0.93
CA GLY A 53 4.69 12.40 0.02
C GLY A 53 3.90 13.67 0.26
N GLY A 54 3.52 13.92 1.51
CA GLY A 54 2.78 15.12 1.84
C GLY A 54 1.28 15.00 1.70
N GLU A 55 0.78 13.85 1.27
CA GLU A 55 -0.65 13.61 1.18
C GLU A 55 -1.10 12.60 2.20
N THR A 56 -2.29 12.81 2.74
CA THR A 56 -2.84 11.95 3.77
C THR A 56 -4.13 11.32 3.28
N GLU A 57 -4.26 10.01 3.46
CA GLU A 57 -5.46 9.29 3.09
C GLU A 57 -5.81 8.30 4.18
N VAL A 58 -7.11 7.98 4.26
CA VAL A 58 -7.59 6.99 5.21
C VAL A 58 -7.95 5.73 4.44
N LEU A 59 -7.43 4.61 4.88
CA LEU A 59 -7.72 3.31 4.29
C LEU A 59 -8.55 2.50 5.27
N ARG A 60 -9.66 1.99 4.80
CA ARG A 60 -10.56 1.23 5.64
C ARG A 60 -10.11 -0.21 5.74
N ARG A 61 -10.10 -0.72 6.95
CA ARG A 61 -9.74 -2.10 7.18
C ARG A 61 -10.73 -3.02 6.48
N PRO A 62 -10.25 -4.01 5.72
CA PRO A 62 -11.16 -4.98 5.08
C PRO A 62 -11.76 -5.92 6.12
N HIS A 63 -12.84 -6.59 5.75
CA HIS A 63 -13.50 -7.52 6.66
C HIS A 63 -12.67 -8.77 6.87
N GLY A 64 -11.96 -9.22 5.84
CA GLY A 64 -11.10 -10.37 5.96
C GLY A 64 -9.64 -9.95 6.00
N LYS A 65 -8.77 -10.89 5.73
CA LYS A 65 -7.35 -10.59 5.75
C LYS A 65 -6.85 -9.99 4.43
N ASP A 66 -7.60 -10.16 3.35
CA ASP A 66 -7.17 -9.71 2.03
C ASP A 66 -7.84 -8.40 1.65
N VAL A 67 -7.09 -7.56 0.94
CA VAL A 67 -7.67 -6.31 0.42
C VAL A 67 -8.46 -6.63 -0.83
N ASP A 68 -9.45 -5.78 -1.13
CA ASP A 68 -10.27 -6.00 -2.31
C ASP A 68 -9.71 -5.20 -3.49
N GLN A 69 -10.35 -5.35 -4.66
CA GLN A 69 -9.89 -4.70 -5.88
C GLN A 69 -9.95 -3.19 -5.78
N GLN A 70 -10.97 -2.66 -5.14
CA GLN A 70 -11.09 -1.22 -4.99
C GLN A 70 -9.94 -0.66 -4.16
N MET A 71 -9.57 -1.38 -3.12
CA MET A 71 -8.43 -0.97 -2.30
C MET A 71 -7.15 -0.95 -3.12
N ILE A 72 -6.98 -1.94 -3.99
CA ILE A 72 -5.78 -2.01 -4.83
C ILE A 72 -5.73 -0.81 -5.77
N VAL A 73 -6.87 -0.43 -6.33
CA VAL A 73 -6.93 0.74 -7.21
C VAL A 73 -6.56 2.00 -6.44
N ASP A 74 -7.11 2.13 -5.23
CA ASP A 74 -6.82 3.29 -4.40
C ASP A 74 -5.34 3.34 -4.01
N LEU A 75 -4.76 2.19 -3.72
CA LEU A 75 -3.34 2.11 -3.37
C LEU A 75 -2.45 2.51 -4.55
N ARG A 76 -2.80 2.04 -5.75
CA ARG A 76 -2.03 2.41 -6.94
C ARG A 76 -2.01 3.92 -7.12
N ARG A 77 -3.17 4.55 -6.96
CA ARG A 77 -3.28 5.99 -7.12
C ARG A 77 -2.45 6.72 -6.08
N MET A 78 -2.59 6.30 -4.83
CA MET A 78 -1.89 6.96 -3.74
C MET A 78 -0.38 6.81 -3.88
N LEU A 79 0.06 5.60 -4.19
CA LEU A 79 1.49 5.33 -4.32
C LEU A 79 2.09 6.06 -5.51
N ALA A 80 1.36 6.11 -6.63
CA ALA A 80 1.85 6.81 -7.81
C ALA A 80 2.00 8.30 -7.53
N ARG A 81 1.05 8.89 -6.82
CA ARG A 81 1.14 10.31 -6.48
C ARG A 81 2.33 10.60 -5.61
N ALA A 82 2.69 9.67 -4.75
CA ALA A 82 3.81 9.83 -3.84
C ALA A 82 5.15 9.48 -4.50
N GLY A 83 5.12 9.08 -5.77
CA GLY A 83 6.36 8.79 -6.48
C GLY A 83 6.82 7.35 -6.36
N PHE A 84 5.94 6.46 -5.91
CA PHE A 84 6.30 5.06 -5.71
C PHE A 84 5.70 4.14 -6.78
N ALA A 85 5.49 4.65 -7.97
CA ALA A 85 5.01 3.82 -9.05
C ALA A 85 6.00 2.69 -9.28
N ALA A 86 5.46 1.56 -9.71
CA ALA A 86 6.31 0.41 -9.96
C ALA A 86 7.36 0.74 -11.01
N ALA A 87 8.51 0.22 -10.79
CA ALA A 87 9.59 0.39 -11.74
C ALA A 87 9.15 -0.18 -13.09
N GLY A 88 9.42 0.48 -14.03
CA GLY A 88 8.97 0.10 -15.27
C GLY A 88 7.88 0.98 -15.64
N ARG A 89 7.96 1.34 -15.03
CA ARG A 89 7.34 1.98 -15.45
C ARG A 89 7.30 2.66 -15.37
#